data_80cdf7ac6500d303a354cd565d162df3
#
_entry.id   80cdf7ac6500d303a354cd565d162df3
#
_cell.length_a   1.000
_cell.length_b   1.000
_cell.length_c   1.000
_cell.angle_alpha   90.00
_cell.angle_beta   90.00
_cell.angle_gamma   90.00
#
_symmetry.space_group_name_H-M   'P 1'
#
loop_
_entity.id
_entity.type
_entity.pdbx_description
1 polymer ?
#
loop_
_entity_poly.entity_id
_entity_poly.type
_entity_poly.pdbx_seq_one_letter_code
_entity_poly.pdbx_strand_id
1 'polypeptide(L)'
;MLIDCQGNWGNILTGDGAAAPRYIEARLSKFALETVFNPKTTLWQLSYDGRNKEPVTLPVKFPLLLAQGVEGIAVGLSSKILPHNFNELLDASVAYLRGEEFTLYPDFQTGGYIDVSKYNDGERGGSVKVRAKITKLDNKTLVISEIPYGKTTST
;
A
#
# COMPACT_ATOMS: atom_id res chain seq x y z
N MET A 1 9.22 1.06 0.09
CA MET A 1 9.20 2.51 -0.23
C MET A 1 9.67 3.35 0.96
N LEU A 2 9.06 3.25 2.15
CA LEU A 2 9.44 4.05 3.33
C LEU A 2 10.61 3.47 4.14
N ILE A 3 10.83 2.19 4.07
CA ILE A 3 11.84 1.47 4.86
C ILE A 3 12.85 0.84 3.91
N ASP A 4 14.12 1.06 4.16
CA ASP A 4 15.22 0.30 3.59
C ASP A 4 15.43 -0.94 4.46
N CYS A 5 15.25 -2.09 3.85
CA CYS A 5 15.30 -3.40 4.50
C CYS A 5 16.64 -4.09 4.20
N GLN A 6 17.25 -4.72 5.21
CA GLN A 6 18.40 -5.60 5.07
C GLN A 6 18.07 -6.96 5.68
N GLY A 7 18.46 -8.03 4.99
CA GLY A 7 18.13 -9.41 5.37
C GLY A 7 16.85 -9.91 4.69
N ASN A 8 16.36 -11.06 5.18
CA ASN A 8 15.15 -11.68 4.63
C ASN A 8 13.88 -11.14 5.30
N TRP A 9 13.14 -10.34 4.58
CA TRP A 9 11.87 -9.75 5.02
C TRP A 9 10.63 -10.50 4.52
N GLY A 10 10.85 -11.70 3.98
CA GLY A 10 9.79 -12.50 3.34
C GLY A 10 9.53 -12.09 1.90
N ASN A 11 8.60 -12.77 1.26
CA ASN A 11 8.23 -12.53 -0.14
C ASN A 11 6.72 -12.65 -0.33
N ILE A 12 6.09 -11.57 -0.75
CA ILE A 12 4.63 -11.51 -0.97
C ILE A 12 4.14 -12.39 -2.12
N LEU A 13 5.01 -12.74 -3.07
CA LEU A 13 4.64 -13.58 -4.21
C LEU A 13 4.69 -15.07 -3.86
N THR A 14 5.70 -15.49 -3.09
CA THR A 14 5.85 -16.89 -2.66
C THR A 14 5.09 -17.21 -1.38
N GLY A 15 4.83 -16.19 -0.55
CA GLY A 15 4.24 -16.35 0.77
C GLY A 15 5.25 -16.72 1.85
N ASP A 16 6.56 -16.63 1.55
CA ASP A 16 7.60 -16.89 2.54
C ASP A 16 7.56 -15.85 3.65
N GLY A 17 7.68 -16.32 4.89
CA GLY A 17 7.77 -15.45 6.07
C GLY A 17 9.13 -14.77 6.20
N ALA A 18 9.17 -13.67 6.97
CA ALA A 18 10.42 -13.00 7.30
C ALA A 18 11.29 -13.85 8.26
N ALA A 19 12.59 -13.63 8.22
CA ALA A 19 13.53 -14.15 9.19
C ALA A 19 13.23 -13.60 10.62
N ALA A 20 13.81 -14.24 11.63
CA ALA A 20 13.67 -13.74 13.00
C ALA A 20 14.24 -12.29 13.11
N PRO A 21 13.65 -11.41 13.94
CA PRO A 21 14.04 -9.99 14.05
C PRO A 21 15.54 -9.74 14.26
N ARG A 22 16.24 -10.65 14.95
CA ARG A 22 17.69 -10.54 15.19
C ARG A 22 18.57 -10.69 13.94
N TYR A 23 18.00 -11.11 12.81
CA TYR A 23 18.72 -11.30 11.54
C TYR A 23 18.37 -10.26 10.47
N ILE A 24 17.47 -9.35 10.78
CA ILE A 24 17.03 -8.33 9.85
C ILE A 24 17.27 -6.94 10.41
N GLU A 25 17.53 -5.99 9.53
CA GLU A 25 17.71 -4.58 9.88
C GLU A 25 16.76 -3.70 9.07
N ALA A 26 16.35 -2.59 9.66
CA ALA A 26 15.49 -1.60 9.04
C ALA A 26 15.98 -0.19 9.33
N ARG A 27 15.90 0.67 8.34
CA ARG A 27 16.11 2.11 8.51
C ARG A 27 15.11 2.88 7.65
N LEU A 28 14.88 4.13 7.99
CA LEU A 28 14.06 5.01 7.15
C LEU A 28 14.78 5.26 5.84
N SER A 29 14.05 5.13 4.73
CA SER A 29 14.58 5.48 3.41
C SER A 29 14.74 7.00 3.27
N LYS A 30 15.56 7.42 2.32
CA LYS A 30 15.68 8.85 1.97
C LYS A 30 14.32 9.43 1.58
N PHE A 31 13.52 8.68 0.83
CA PHE A 31 12.16 9.07 0.47
C PHE A 31 11.28 9.29 1.70
N ALA A 32 11.34 8.41 2.70
CA ALA A 32 10.58 8.61 3.95
C ALA A 32 10.99 9.89 4.67
N LEU A 33 12.30 10.15 4.77
CA LEU A 33 12.80 11.35 5.43
C LEU A 33 12.35 12.63 4.73
N GLU A 34 12.24 12.63 3.42
CA GLU A 34 11.82 13.79 2.62
C GLU A 34 10.30 14.00 2.59
N THR A 35 9.51 12.93 2.67
CA THR A 35 8.06 12.99 2.44
C THR A 35 7.22 12.87 3.70
N VAL A 36 7.68 12.15 4.72
CA VAL A 36 6.93 11.87 5.95
C VAL A 36 7.31 12.84 7.07
N PHE A 37 8.59 13.19 7.16
CA PHE A 37 9.11 14.00 8.26
C PHE A 37 9.30 15.45 7.85
N ASN A 38 8.36 16.32 8.25
CA ASN A 38 8.44 17.76 8.01
C ASN A 38 8.31 18.53 9.33
N PRO A 39 9.43 18.88 9.98
CA PRO A 39 9.41 19.56 11.27
C PRO A 39 8.65 20.89 11.28
N LYS A 40 8.58 21.58 10.12
CA LYS A 40 7.93 22.90 10.01
C LYS A 40 6.40 22.84 10.05
N THR A 41 5.82 21.69 9.65
CA THR A 41 4.36 21.50 9.59
C THR A 41 3.87 20.47 10.61
N THR A 42 4.77 19.88 11.38
CA THR A 42 4.44 18.89 12.41
C THR A 42 3.97 19.60 13.68
N LEU A 43 2.82 19.15 14.21
CA LEU A 43 2.37 19.53 15.55
C LEU A 43 3.05 18.61 16.58
N TRP A 44 3.71 19.22 17.56
CA TRP A 44 4.48 18.52 18.57
C TRP A 44 3.79 18.55 19.93
N GLN A 45 3.86 17.46 20.67
CA GLN A 45 3.46 17.37 22.06
C GLN A 45 4.63 16.84 22.92
N LEU A 46 4.51 16.95 24.22
CA LEU A 46 5.49 16.33 25.13
C LEU A 46 5.29 14.81 25.17
N SER A 47 6.38 14.06 25.23
CA SER A 47 6.36 12.63 25.50
C SER A 47 5.75 12.35 26.89
N TYR A 48 5.36 11.10 27.15
CA TYR A 48 4.75 10.69 28.41
C TYR A 48 5.57 11.12 29.65
N ASP A 49 6.89 11.07 29.56
CA ASP A 49 7.80 11.46 30.64
C ASP A 49 8.17 12.96 30.64
N GLY A 50 7.66 13.73 29.67
CA GLY A 50 7.90 15.16 29.50
C GLY A 50 9.31 15.55 29.07
N ARG A 51 10.21 14.59 28.83
CA ARG A 51 11.63 14.85 28.53
C ARG A 51 11.88 15.20 27.05
N ASN A 52 11.06 14.67 26.17
CA ASN A 52 11.19 14.83 24.73
C ASN A 52 9.90 15.37 24.11
N LYS A 53 9.97 15.76 22.86
CA LYS A 53 8.81 16.07 22.05
C LYS A 53 8.57 14.94 21.05
N GLU A 54 7.31 14.59 20.88
CA GLU A 54 6.85 13.62 19.90
C GLU A 54 5.80 14.25 18.97
N PRO A 55 5.70 13.82 17.70
CA PRO A 55 4.68 14.33 16.80
C PRO A 55 3.30 13.80 17.21
N VAL A 56 2.29 14.66 17.20
CA VAL A 56 0.89 14.23 17.35
C VAL A 56 0.46 13.41 16.14
N THR A 57 0.82 13.89 14.94
CA THR A 57 0.66 13.19 13.65
C THR A 57 1.83 13.53 12.75
N LEU A 58 2.10 12.68 11.76
CA LEU A 58 3.11 12.93 10.74
C LEU A 58 2.40 13.47 9.48
N PRO A 59 2.63 14.75 9.10
CA PRO A 59 2.02 15.35 7.93
C PRO A 59 2.73 14.89 6.65
N VAL A 60 2.29 13.77 6.10
CA VAL A 60 2.84 13.19 4.86
C VAL A 60 2.46 14.05 3.66
N LYS A 61 3.39 14.26 2.72
CA LYS A 61 3.22 15.13 1.55
C LYS A 61 2.33 14.58 0.44
N PHE A 62 1.87 13.34 0.55
CA PHE A 62 0.99 12.69 -0.42
C PHE A 62 0.04 11.71 0.30
N PRO A 63 -1.03 11.23 -0.32
CA PRO A 63 -2.00 10.31 0.30
C PRO A 63 -1.43 8.91 0.51
N LEU A 64 -0.54 8.75 1.49
CA LEU A 64 0.18 7.50 1.80
C LEU A 64 -0.77 6.33 2.05
N LEU A 65 -1.89 6.58 2.71
CA LEU A 65 -2.89 5.57 3.03
C LEU A 65 -3.46 4.91 1.77
N LEU A 66 -3.75 5.71 0.74
CA LEU A 66 -4.21 5.22 -0.55
C LEU A 66 -3.09 4.58 -1.36
N ALA A 67 -1.86 5.08 -1.27
CA ALA A 67 -0.71 4.52 -1.98
C ALA A 67 -0.36 3.10 -1.52
N GLN A 68 -0.39 2.85 -0.22
CA GLN A 68 -0.02 1.55 0.36
C GLN A 68 -1.21 0.62 0.58
N GLY A 69 -2.40 1.19 0.73
CA GLY A 69 -3.52 0.47 1.29
C GLY A 69 -3.33 0.17 2.78
N VAL A 70 -4.40 -0.19 3.43
CA VAL A 70 -4.37 -0.59 4.85
C VAL A 70 -5.50 -1.56 5.14
N GLU A 71 -5.25 -2.51 6.01
CA GLU A 71 -6.25 -3.39 6.56
C GLU A 71 -6.14 -3.40 8.08
N GLY A 72 -7.25 -3.16 8.76
CA GLY A 72 -7.32 -3.13 10.22
C GLY A 72 -8.60 -3.76 10.72
N ILE A 73 -8.49 -4.54 11.79
CA ILE A 73 -9.60 -5.21 12.46
C ILE A 73 -9.66 -4.71 13.90
N ALA A 74 -10.85 -4.28 14.29
CA ALA A 74 -11.17 -3.90 15.67
C ALA A 74 -12.41 -4.67 16.15
N VAL A 75 -12.82 -4.48 17.40
CA VAL A 75 -14.04 -5.12 17.93
C VAL A 75 -15.26 -4.56 17.21
N GLY A 76 -15.95 -5.43 16.46
CA GLY A 76 -17.18 -5.07 15.73
C GLY A 76 -16.98 -4.23 14.46
N LEU A 77 -15.75 -3.83 14.14
CA LEU A 77 -15.42 -2.99 12.98
C LEU A 77 -14.20 -3.52 12.27
N SER A 78 -14.17 -3.37 10.95
CA SER A 78 -12.98 -3.59 10.13
C SER A 78 -12.91 -2.55 9.02
N SER A 79 -11.70 -2.16 8.64
CA SER A 79 -11.44 -1.29 7.50
C SER A 79 -10.50 -1.98 6.54
N LYS A 80 -10.76 -1.82 5.25
CA LYS A 80 -9.89 -2.30 4.20
C LYS A 80 -9.82 -1.26 3.10
N ILE A 81 -8.65 -0.63 2.96
CA ILE A 81 -8.34 0.32 1.89
C ILE A 81 -7.36 -0.38 0.96
N LEU A 82 -7.71 -0.47 -0.31
CA LEU A 82 -6.86 -1.10 -1.31
C LEU A 82 -5.75 -0.13 -1.76
N PRO A 83 -4.57 -0.64 -2.14
CA PRO A 83 -3.50 0.21 -2.68
C PRO A 83 -3.86 0.75 -4.06
N HIS A 84 -3.19 1.85 -4.44
CA HIS A 84 -3.38 2.53 -5.72
C HIS A 84 -2.03 2.81 -6.38
N ASN A 85 -2.04 3.03 -7.68
CA ASN A 85 -0.85 3.44 -8.41
C ASN A 85 -0.36 4.81 -7.93
N PHE A 86 0.93 4.92 -7.65
CA PHE A 86 1.51 6.14 -7.08
C PHE A 86 1.40 7.33 -8.03
N ASN A 87 1.62 7.14 -9.33
CA ASN A 87 1.56 8.22 -10.31
C ASN A 87 0.11 8.69 -10.52
N GLU A 88 -0.83 7.76 -10.68
CA GLU A 88 -2.26 8.07 -10.79
C GLU A 88 -2.78 8.80 -9.53
N LEU A 89 -2.27 8.43 -8.36
CA LEU A 89 -2.61 9.07 -7.11
C LEU A 89 -2.11 10.51 -7.03
N LEU A 90 -0.91 10.79 -7.56
CA LEU A 90 -0.40 12.16 -7.66
C LEU A 90 -1.21 13.00 -8.66
N ASP A 91 -1.54 12.42 -9.82
CA ASP A 91 -2.37 13.09 -10.82
C ASP A 91 -3.78 13.40 -10.28
N ALA A 92 -4.40 12.44 -9.60
CA ALA A 92 -5.67 12.63 -8.90
C ALA A 92 -5.58 13.71 -7.81
N SER A 93 -4.46 13.78 -7.08
CA SER A 93 -4.23 14.83 -6.07
C SER A 93 -4.13 16.20 -6.70
N VAL A 94 -3.49 16.34 -7.87
CA VAL A 94 -3.43 17.60 -8.62
C VAL A 94 -4.80 17.99 -9.14
N ALA A 95 -5.56 17.05 -9.70
CA ALA A 95 -6.93 17.30 -10.18
C ALA A 95 -7.84 17.77 -9.04
N TYR A 96 -7.78 17.08 -7.89
CA TYR A 96 -8.54 17.47 -6.68
C TYR A 96 -8.23 18.92 -6.25
N LEU A 97 -6.96 19.30 -6.20
CA LEU A 97 -6.54 20.65 -5.81
C LEU A 97 -6.97 21.71 -6.81
N ARG A 98 -7.20 21.34 -8.07
CA ARG A 98 -7.72 22.24 -9.12
C ARG A 98 -9.25 22.29 -9.18
N GLY A 99 -9.94 21.44 -8.41
CA GLY A 99 -11.39 21.31 -8.48
C GLY A 99 -11.87 20.57 -9.74
N GLU A 100 -11.01 19.77 -10.35
CA GLU A 100 -11.30 18.94 -11.52
C GLU A 100 -11.83 17.56 -11.08
N GLU A 101 -12.69 16.95 -11.89
CA GLU A 101 -13.11 15.58 -11.68
C GLU A 101 -11.97 14.61 -11.99
N PHE A 102 -11.87 13.54 -11.21
CA PHE A 102 -10.92 12.46 -11.44
C PHE A 102 -11.55 11.11 -11.08
N THR A 103 -10.98 10.05 -11.60
CA THR A 103 -11.32 8.68 -11.27
C THR A 103 -10.06 7.96 -10.83
N LEU A 104 -10.12 7.25 -9.70
CA LEU A 104 -9.01 6.51 -9.14
C LEU A 104 -9.45 5.08 -8.81
N TYR A 105 -8.77 4.09 -9.37
CA TYR A 105 -9.04 2.69 -9.11
C TYR A 105 -7.88 2.03 -8.36
N PRO A 106 -8.16 1.00 -7.55
CA PRO A 106 -7.12 0.20 -6.93
C PRO A 106 -6.16 -0.40 -7.96
N ASP A 107 -4.88 -0.43 -7.60
CA ASP A 107 -3.83 -1.08 -8.37
C ASP A 107 -2.93 -1.90 -7.45
N PHE A 108 -2.45 -3.06 -7.93
CA PHE A 108 -1.76 -4.03 -7.10
C PHE A 108 -0.35 -4.31 -7.61
N GLN A 109 0.61 -4.37 -6.70
CA GLN A 109 2.01 -4.69 -7.03
C GLN A 109 2.20 -6.07 -7.66
N THR A 110 1.29 -7.00 -7.41
CA THR A 110 1.32 -8.35 -8.00
C THR A 110 0.81 -8.39 -9.43
N GLY A 111 0.24 -7.29 -9.93
CA GLY A 111 -0.37 -7.22 -11.27
C GLY A 111 -1.69 -7.96 -11.35
N GLY A 112 -1.99 -8.49 -12.54
CA GLY A 112 -3.25 -9.16 -12.85
C GLY A 112 -4.29 -8.24 -13.47
N TYR A 113 -5.49 -8.75 -13.65
CA TYR A 113 -6.65 -8.00 -14.15
C TYR A 113 -7.60 -7.68 -13.00
N ILE A 114 -8.12 -6.47 -12.98
CA ILE A 114 -9.12 -6.03 -12.00
C ILE A 114 -10.44 -5.70 -12.70
N ASP A 115 -11.55 -6.19 -12.15
CA ASP A 115 -12.89 -5.77 -12.49
C ASP A 115 -13.41 -4.85 -11.40
N VAL A 116 -13.57 -3.58 -11.74
CA VAL A 116 -14.01 -2.50 -10.84
C VAL A 116 -15.48 -2.13 -10.99
N SER A 117 -16.26 -2.90 -11.77
CA SER A 117 -17.67 -2.61 -12.05
C SER A 117 -18.55 -2.44 -10.80
N LYS A 118 -18.13 -3.00 -9.66
CA LYS A 118 -18.80 -2.93 -8.36
C LYS A 118 -17.94 -2.25 -7.29
N TYR A 119 -16.96 -1.47 -7.69
CA TYR A 119 -16.04 -0.82 -6.73
C TYR A 119 -16.74 0.23 -5.87
N ASN A 120 -17.73 0.93 -6.44
CA ASN A 120 -18.51 1.97 -5.75
C ASN A 120 -17.64 3.01 -5.03
N ASP A 121 -16.59 3.46 -5.72
CA ASP A 121 -15.61 4.46 -5.24
C ASP A 121 -15.04 4.18 -3.82
N GLY A 122 -14.92 2.90 -3.48
CA GLY A 122 -14.42 2.46 -2.17
C GLY A 122 -15.42 2.58 -1.01
N GLU A 123 -16.65 2.96 -1.27
CA GLU A 123 -17.70 3.03 -0.27
C GLU A 123 -18.13 1.64 0.25
N ARG A 124 -18.80 1.63 1.38
CA ARG A 124 -19.26 0.41 2.02
C ARG A 124 -20.13 -0.43 1.07
N GLY A 125 -19.77 -1.71 0.96
CA GLY A 125 -20.47 -2.66 0.08
C GLY A 125 -19.86 -2.74 -1.32
N GLY A 126 -18.88 -1.89 -1.66
CA GLY A 126 -18.10 -2.01 -2.87
C GLY A 126 -17.26 -3.29 -2.90
N SER A 127 -16.97 -3.77 -4.09
CA SER A 127 -16.13 -4.95 -4.28
C SER A 127 -15.36 -4.89 -5.59
N VAL A 128 -14.19 -5.49 -5.59
CA VAL A 128 -13.38 -5.69 -6.80
C VAL A 128 -13.12 -7.18 -7.00
N LYS A 129 -13.01 -7.61 -8.27
CA LYS A 129 -12.58 -8.96 -8.60
C LYS A 129 -11.21 -8.90 -9.26
N VAL A 130 -10.28 -9.67 -8.74
CA VAL A 130 -8.91 -9.75 -9.26
C VAL A 130 -8.68 -11.12 -9.89
N ARG A 131 -8.05 -11.16 -11.06
CA ARG A 131 -7.73 -12.38 -11.80
C ARG A 131 -6.26 -12.40 -12.19
N ALA A 132 -5.70 -13.61 -12.23
CA ALA A 132 -4.37 -13.85 -12.75
C ALA A 132 -4.29 -13.50 -14.24
N LYS A 133 -3.10 -13.11 -14.69
CA LYS A 133 -2.79 -13.04 -16.11
C LYS A 133 -2.22 -14.38 -16.56
N ILE A 134 -3.00 -15.07 -17.37
CA ILE A 134 -2.68 -16.42 -17.84
C ILE A 134 -2.50 -16.37 -19.35
N THR A 135 -1.39 -16.91 -19.83
CA THR A 135 -1.09 -17.02 -21.27
C THR A 135 -0.83 -18.48 -21.63
N LYS A 136 -1.22 -18.88 -22.83
CA LYS A 136 -0.90 -20.18 -23.41
C LYS A 136 0.47 -20.09 -24.09
N LEU A 137 1.44 -20.87 -23.61
CA LEU A 137 2.76 -20.97 -24.22
C LEU A 137 2.75 -21.96 -25.39
N ASP A 138 2.16 -23.15 -25.15
CA ASP A 138 1.99 -24.20 -26.15
C ASP A 138 0.72 -25.01 -25.88
N ASN A 139 0.52 -26.14 -26.59
CA ASN A 139 -0.70 -26.94 -26.47
C ASN A 139 -0.84 -27.67 -25.11
N LYS A 140 0.23 -27.73 -24.32
CA LYS A 140 0.26 -28.44 -23.02
C LYS A 140 0.65 -27.55 -21.85
N THR A 141 1.10 -26.31 -22.14
CA THR A 141 1.67 -25.42 -21.13
C THR A 141 0.91 -24.11 -21.04
N LEU A 142 0.45 -23.78 -19.85
CA LEU A 142 -0.06 -22.46 -19.48
C LEU A 142 0.94 -21.76 -18.57
N VAL A 143 1.12 -20.46 -18.78
CA VAL A 143 1.99 -19.62 -17.95
C VAL A 143 1.13 -18.62 -17.20
N ILE A 144 1.24 -18.61 -15.88
CA ILE A 144 0.68 -17.58 -15.03
C ILE A 144 1.79 -16.55 -14.79
N SER A 145 1.72 -15.40 -15.48
CA SER A 145 2.74 -14.34 -15.39
C SER A 145 2.49 -13.36 -14.26
N GLU A 146 1.24 -13.22 -13.84
CA GLU A 146 0.83 -12.33 -12.75
C GLU A 146 -0.23 -13.04 -11.91
N ILE A 147 -0.09 -12.98 -10.59
CA ILE A 147 -1.00 -13.63 -9.63
C ILE A 147 -1.99 -12.61 -9.06
N PRO A 148 -3.22 -13.02 -8.66
CA PRO A 148 -4.17 -12.12 -8.04
C PRO A 148 -3.65 -11.60 -6.70
N TYR A 149 -3.98 -10.37 -6.38
CA TYR A 149 -3.66 -9.76 -5.09
C TYR A 149 -4.15 -10.63 -3.91
N GLY A 150 -3.27 -10.81 -2.93
CA GLY A 150 -3.54 -11.64 -1.75
C GLY A 150 -3.41 -13.14 -1.96
N LYS A 151 -2.94 -13.56 -3.15
CA LYS A 151 -2.58 -14.96 -3.44
C LYS A 151 -1.07 -15.10 -3.56
N THR A 152 -0.58 -16.31 -3.32
CA THR A 152 0.83 -16.66 -3.44
C THR A 152 1.02 -17.85 -4.38
N THR A 153 2.25 -18.09 -4.81
CA THR A 153 2.56 -19.24 -5.67
C THR A 153 2.37 -20.58 -4.97
N SER A 154 2.24 -20.59 -3.64
CA SER A 154 1.98 -21.78 -2.82
C SER A 154 0.49 -22.03 -2.57
N THR A 155 -0.39 -21.15 -2.99
CA THR A 155 -1.86 -21.29 -2.93
C THR A 155 -2.42 -21.63 -4.30
#